data_d7b4819b915e467e6e63397aefd2b456
#
_entry.id   d7b4819b915e467e6e63397aefd2b456
#
_cell.length_a   1.000
_cell.length_b   1.000
_cell.length_c   1.000
_cell.angle_alpha   90.00
_cell.angle_beta   90.00
_cell.angle_gamma   90.00
#
_symmetry.space_group_name_H-M   'P 1'
#
loop_
_entity.id
_entity.type
_entity.pdbx_description
1 polymer ?
#
loop_
_entity_poly.entity_id
_entity_poly.type
_entity_poly.pdbx_seq_one_letter_code
_entity_poly.pdbx_strand_id
1 'polypeptide(L)'
;MNGNERFFPTTREDMTSRGWDAPDFVYVSGDAYVDHPSFGAAIICRVLEDKGFRVAFLPQPDYRSCEDFKRFGRPRLGFLVSAGNIDSMVAHYTAAKKKRTYDYYSPGGKMGKRPDRACIVYSNRIREAHGDVPIILGGLEASLRRFAHYDYWDDKVRRSILVDSRADILTYGIGEKIIARLAELLDRGVPVKKI
;
A
#
# COMPACT_ATOMS: atom_id res chain seq x y z
N MET A 1 27.63 10.11 1.05
CA MET A 1 26.29 9.46 1.09
C MET A 1 26.52 7.97 1.19
N ASN A 2 26.13 7.35 2.29
CA ASN A 2 26.19 5.90 2.43
C ASN A 2 25.23 5.28 1.40
N GLY A 3 25.66 4.25 0.69
CA GLY A 3 24.87 3.65 -0.40
C GLY A 3 23.44 3.18 -0.01
N ASN A 4 23.13 3.10 1.28
CA ASN A 4 21.83 2.73 1.82
C ASN A 4 20.82 3.91 1.86
N GLU A 5 21.26 5.15 1.75
CA GLU A 5 20.38 6.34 1.78
C GLU A 5 19.62 6.56 0.47
N ARG A 6 20.02 5.86 -0.59
CA ARG A 6 19.43 5.96 -1.92
C ARG A 6 18.05 5.26 -2.04
N PHE A 7 17.82 4.21 -1.26
CA PHE A 7 16.60 3.40 -1.32
C PHE A 7 15.68 3.71 -0.13
N PHE A 8 14.37 3.52 -0.26
CA PHE A 8 13.46 3.71 0.87
C PHE A 8 13.75 2.74 2.01
N PRO A 9 13.61 3.16 3.28
CA PRO A 9 13.72 2.27 4.43
C PRO A 9 12.72 1.12 4.32
N THR A 10 13.20 -0.11 4.41
CA THR A 10 12.38 -1.34 4.45
C THR A 10 12.45 -2.03 5.82
N THR A 11 13.38 -1.62 6.66
CA THR A 11 13.56 -2.08 8.03
C THR A 11 13.58 -0.90 9.01
N ARG A 12 13.43 -1.20 10.29
CA ARG A 12 13.53 -0.18 11.34
C ARG A 12 14.97 0.37 11.46
N GLU A 13 15.95 -0.48 11.22
CA GLU A 13 17.38 -0.11 11.21
C GLU A 13 17.67 0.90 10.09
N ASP A 14 17.12 0.70 8.88
CA ASP A 14 17.26 1.65 7.77
C ASP A 14 16.66 3.02 8.13
N MET A 15 15.54 3.04 8.83
CA MET A 15 14.88 4.26 9.29
C MET A 15 15.71 4.96 10.37
N THR A 16 16.22 4.20 11.34
CA THR A 16 17.06 4.72 12.43
C THR A 16 18.38 5.28 11.92
N SER A 17 19.00 4.63 10.93
CA SER A 17 20.25 5.11 10.32
C SER A 17 20.12 6.48 9.63
N ARG A 18 18.88 6.86 9.25
CA ARG A 18 18.53 8.19 8.73
C ARG A 18 18.15 9.19 9.80
N GLY A 19 18.23 8.83 11.08
CA GLY A 19 17.83 9.67 12.21
C GLY A 19 16.32 9.88 12.31
N TRP A 20 15.51 8.96 11.80
CA TRP A 20 14.05 9.06 11.86
C TRP A 20 13.49 8.23 13.02
N ASP A 21 12.79 8.88 13.92
CA ASP A 21 12.04 8.21 14.99
C ASP A 21 10.74 7.57 14.46
N ALA A 22 10.10 8.24 13.48
CA ALA A 22 8.90 7.77 12.80
C ALA A 22 8.86 8.28 11.35
N PRO A 23 8.26 7.52 10.42
CA PRO A 23 8.00 8.00 9.07
C PRO A 23 6.76 8.90 9.06
N ASP A 24 6.62 9.72 8.01
CA ASP A 24 5.38 10.45 7.75
C ASP A 24 4.34 9.52 7.13
N PHE A 25 4.79 8.70 6.18
CA PHE A 25 3.97 7.67 5.56
C PHE A 25 4.66 6.29 5.59
N VAL A 26 3.85 5.24 5.71
CA VAL A 26 4.26 3.87 5.41
C VAL A 26 3.54 3.41 4.16
N TYR A 27 4.28 3.08 3.10
CA TYR A 27 3.72 2.51 1.88
C TYR A 27 3.71 0.98 1.99
N VAL A 28 2.52 0.38 1.97
CA VAL A 28 2.32 -1.07 2.00
C VAL A 28 2.04 -1.58 0.58
N SER A 29 2.88 -2.49 0.11
CA SER A 29 2.79 -3.05 -1.24
C SER A 29 2.59 -4.56 -1.23
N GLY A 30 1.71 -5.05 -2.13
CA GLY A 30 1.61 -6.47 -2.43
C GLY A 30 2.78 -7.00 -3.28
N ASP A 31 3.59 -6.13 -3.88
CA ASP A 31 4.79 -6.49 -4.64
C ASP A 31 6.04 -6.43 -3.76
N ALA A 32 7.08 -7.16 -4.16
CA ALA A 32 8.43 -6.95 -3.66
C ALA A 32 8.89 -5.50 -3.90
N TYR A 33 9.85 -5.04 -3.10
CA TYR A 33 10.41 -3.71 -3.27
C TYR A 33 11.24 -3.63 -4.55
N VAL A 34 10.83 -2.76 -5.45
CA VAL A 34 11.55 -2.39 -6.67
C VAL A 34 11.46 -0.87 -6.84
N ASP A 35 12.60 -0.18 -6.74
CA ASP A 35 12.69 1.26 -6.96
C ASP A 35 12.99 1.54 -8.44
N HIS A 36 11.96 1.46 -9.25
CA HIS A 36 12.04 1.68 -10.69
C HIS A 36 10.77 2.40 -11.19
N PRO A 37 10.86 3.33 -12.15
CA PRO A 37 9.72 4.11 -12.63
C PRO A 37 8.60 3.29 -13.32
N SER A 38 8.83 2.00 -13.61
CA SER A 38 7.76 1.09 -14.04
C SER A 38 6.86 0.62 -12.90
N PHE A 39 7.20 0.94 -11.64
CA PHE A 39 6.43 0.55 -10.46
C PHE A 39 5.75 1.77 -9.86
N GLY A 40 4.43 1.76 -9.84
CA GLY A 40 3.63 2.85 -9.28
C GLY A 40 3.98 3.17 -7.82
N ALA A 41 4.34 2.16 -7.05
CA ALA A 41 4.80 2.32 -5.66
C ALA A 41 6.05 3.21 -5.58
N ALA A 42 7.06 2.95 -6.43
CA ALA A 42 8.28 3.76 -6.48
C ALA A 42 7.98 5.21 -6.87
N ILE A 43 7.15 5.43 -7.89
CA ILE A 43 6.75 6.77 -8.33
C ILE A 43 6.10 7.55 -7.18
N ILE A 44 5.10 6.97 -6.52
CA ILE A 44 4.37 7.62 -5.43
C ILE A 44 5.30 7.95 -4.26
N CYS A 45 6.16 7.02 -3.87
CA CYS A 45 7.11 7.25 -2.79
C CYS A 45 8.12 8.36 -3.16
N ARG A 46 8.63 8.39 -4.39
CA ARG A 46 9.56 9.44 -4.86
C ARG A 46 8.89 10.82 -4.94
N VAL A 47 7.64 10.90 -5.36
CA VAL A 47 6.87 12.15 -5.34
C VAL A 47 6.72 12.70 -3.92
N LEU A 48 6.46 11.83 -2.94
CA LEU A 48 6.38 12.25 -1.54
C LEU A 48 7.74 12.66 -0.97
N GLU A 49 8.80 11.92 -1.29
CA GLU A 49 10.17 12.26 -0.90
C GLU A 49 10.61 13.62 -1.48
N ASP A 50 10.29 13.88 -2.75
CA ASP A 50 10.54 15.20 -3.40
C ASP A 50 9.83 16.35 -2.70
N LYS A 51 8.68 16.09 -2.08
CA LYS A 51 7.95 17.04 -1.23
C LYS A 51 8.46 17.12 0.21
N GLY A 52 9.53 16.42 0.55
CA GLY A 52 10.15 16.42 1.87
C GLY A 52 9.51 15.49 2.89
N PHE A 53 8.61 14.58 2.49
CA PHE A 53 8.02 13.61 3.39
C PHE A 53 8.91 12.38 3.59
N ARG A 54 8.97 11.90 4.81
CA ARG A 54 9.67 10.65 5.18
C ARG A 54 8.80 9.46 4.87
N VAL A 55 9.20 8.63 3.92
CA VAL A 55 8.43 7.46 3.48
C VAL A 55 9.20 6.19 3.80
N ALA A 56 8.58 5.29 4.58
CA ALA A 56 9.06 3.92 4.77
C ALA A 56 8.26 2.97 3.85
N PHE A 57 8.92 1.95 3.32
CA PHE A 57 8.34 1.00 2.39
C PHE A 57 8.21 -0.38 3.03
N LEU A 58 6.98 -0.92 3.08
CA LEU A 58 6.65 -2.23 3.61
C LEU A 58 6.24 -3.18 2.47
N PRO A 59 7.21 -3.89 1.86
CA PRO A 59 6.93 -4.81 0.77
C PRO A 59 6.43 -6.14 1.31
N GLN A 60 5.37 -6.66 0.72
CA GLN A 60 4.84 -8.02 0.97
C GLN A 60 4.84 -8.41 2.46
N PRO A 61 4.19 -7.62 3.35
CA PRO A 61 4.14 -7.96 4.78
C PRO A 61 3.47 -9.32 5.00
N ASP A 62 3.86 -10.02 6.06
CA ASP A 62 3.13 -11.22 6.46
C ASP A 62 1.72 -10.81 6.94
N TYR A 63 0.74 -11.10 6.10
CA TYR A 63 -0.65 -10.74 6.31
C TYR A 63 -1.40 -11.68 7.26
N ARG A 64 -0.76 -12.76 7.73
CA ARG A 64 -1.37 -13.71 8.67
C ARG A 64 -1.52 -13.13 10.06
N SER A 65 -0.71 -12.11 10.39
CA SER A 65 -0.79 -11.36 11.63
C SER A 65 -0.65 -9.85 11.38
N CYS A 66 -0.81 -9.03 12.41
CA CYS A 66 -0.59 -7.58 12.32
C CYS A 66 0.86 -7.16 12.66
N GLU A 67 1.76 -8.10 12.97
CA GLU A 67 3.10 -7.77 13.51
C GLU A 67 3.98 -7.03 12.50
N ASP A 68 4.00 -7.46 11.23
CA ASP A 68 4.78 -6.77 10.21
C ASP A 68 4.33 -5.31 10.00
N PHE A 69 3.04 -5.04 10.22
CA PHE A 69 2.48 -3.70 10.07
C PHE A 69 2.90 -2.75 11.21
N LYS A 70 3.45 -3.26 12.31
CA LYS A 70 4.02 -2.49 13.42
C LYS A 70 5.49 -2.15 13.22
N ARG A 71 6.15 -2.69 12.18
CA ARG A 71 7.61 -2.60 11.94
C ARG A 71 8.18 -1.19 12.09
N PHE A 72 7.50 -0.20 11.52
CA PHE A 72 7.95 1.20 11.54
C PHE A 72 7.29 2.05 12.64
N GLY A 73 6.46 1.44 13.49
CA GLY A 73 5.62 2.19 14.42
C GLY A 73 4.46 2.88 13.70
N ARG A 74 3.79 3.79 14.43
CA ARG A 74 2.68 4.56 13.88
C ARG A 74 3.21 5.70 13.01
N PRO A 75 2.88 5.79 11.73
CA PRO A 75 3.28 6.92 10.88
C PRO A 75 2.56 8.20 11.32
N ARG A 76 3.19 9.33 11.08
CA ARG A 76 2.63 10.65 11.45
C ARG A 76 1.37 11.00 10.67
N LEU A 77 1.32 10.70 9.37
CA LEU A 77 0.25 11.09 8.45
C LEU A 77 -0.63 9.93 8.00
N GLY A 78 -0.10 8.72 7.86
CA GLY A 78 -0.91 7.56 7.53
C GLY A 78 -0.23 6.47 6.72
N PHE A 79 -1.03 5.47 6.36
CA PHE A 79 -0.63 4.36 5.52
C PHE A 79 -1.13 4.55 4.09
N LEU A 80 -0.27 4.27 3.11
CA LEU A 80 -0.62 4.17 1.70
C LEU A 80 -0.66 2.69 1.35
N VAL A 81 -1.75 2.21 0.79
CA VAL A 81 -1.96 0.77 0.57
C VAL A 81 -2.25 0.48 -0.88
N SER A 82 -1.49 -0.45 -1.46
CA SER A 82 -1.66 -0.95 -2.81
C SER A 82 -1.49 -2.47 -2.87
N ALA A 83 -2.24 -3.12 -3.75
CA ALA A 83 -2.04 -4.53 -4.05
C ALA A 83 -0.76 -4.83 -4.86
N GLY A 84 -0.07 -3.78 -5.31
CA GLY A 84 1.07 -3.85 -6.21
C GLY A 84 0.71 -3.36 -7.63
N ASN A 85 1.53 -3.72 -8.62
CA ASN A 85 1.36 -3.30 -10.01
C ASN A 85 0.11 -3.85 -10.68
N ILE A 86 -0.40 -4.98 -10.20
CA ILE A 86 -1.64 -5.59 -10.70
C ILE A 86 -2.60 -5.90 -9.56
N ASP A 87 -3.84 -6.16 -9.93
CA ASP A 87 -4.87 -6.65 -9.02
C ASP A 87 -4.49 -8.01 -8.42
N SER A 88 -4.66 -8.20 -7.11
CA SER A 88 -4.24 -9.40 -6.39
C SER A 88 -4.95 -10.66 -6.90
N MET A 89 -6.25 -10.56 -7.24
CA MET A 89 -6.99 -11.70 -7.78
C MET A 89 -6.51 -12.08 -9.18
N VAL A 90 -6.17 -11.09 -10.02
CA VAL A 90 -5.58 -11.32 -11.35
C VAL A 90 -4.16 -11.90 -11.23
N ALA A 91 -3.39 -11.47 -10.23
CA ALA A 91 -2.07 -12.04 -9.95
C ALA A 91 -2.14 -13.53 -9.55
N HIS A 92 -3.19 -13.92 -8.82
CA HIS A 92 -3.30 -15.26 -8.24
C HIS A 92 -4.08 -16.26 -9.10
N TYR A 93 -4.98 -15.79 -9.94
CA TYR A 93 -5.89 -16.67 -10.67
C TYR A 93 -5.90 -16.39 -12.17
N THR A 94 -6.15 -17.43 -12.94
CA THR A 94 -6.49 -17.34 -14.37
C THR A 94 -7.96 -16.96 -14.54
N ALA A 95 -8.36 -16.60 -15.78
CA ALA A 95 -9.77 -16.38 -16.10
C ALA A 95 -10.66 -17.60 -15.83
N ALA A 96 -10.10 -18.82 -15.87
CA ALA A 96 -10.81 -20.06 -15.52
C ALA A 96 -10.77 -20.37 -14.01
N LYS A 97 -10.51 -19.36 -13.16
CA LYS A 97 -10.41 -19.47 -11.67
C LYS A 97 -9.36 -20.48 -11.16
N LYS A 98 -8.40 -20.90 -12.00
CA LYS A 98 -7.30 -21.77 -11.58
C LYS A 98 -6.19 -20.93 -10.93
N LYS A 99 -5.66 -21.38 -9.80
CA LYS A 99 -4.50 -20.74 -9.15
C LYS A 99 -3.31 -20.77 -10.08
N ARG A 100 -2.60 -19.64 -10.14
CA ARG A 100 -1.29 -19.55 -10.79
C ARG A 100 -0.22 -20.19 -9.90
N THR A 101 0.84 -20.68 -10.52
CA THR A 101 1.98 -21.30 -9.82
C THR A 101 3.17 -20.35 -9.65
N TYR A 102 3.08 -19.15 -10.26
CA TYR A 102 4.17 -18.18 -10.29
C TYR A 102 3.64 -16.76 -10.12
N ASP A 103 4.26 -15.97 -9.24
CA ASP A 103 3.98 -14.53 -9.05
C ASP A 103 5.19 -13.72 -9.52
N TYR A 104 5.05 -13.04 -10.65
CA TYR A 104 6.11 -12.22 -11.26
C TYR A 104 6.59 -11.05 -10.38
N TYR A 105 5.82 -10.66 -9.38
CA TYR A 105 6.12 -9.55 -8.49
C TYR A 105 6.60 -9.97 -7.10
N SER A 106 6.86 -11.28 -6.93
CA SER A 106 7.40 -11.84 -5.70
C SER A 106 8.83 -12.37 -5.88
N PRO A 107 9.69 -12.28 -4.86
CA PRO A 107 11.05 -12.82 -4.94
C PRO A 107 11.06 -14.30 -5.29
N GLY A 108 11.82 -14.65 -6.33
CA GLY A 108 11.90 -16.01 -6.86
C GLY A 108 10.60 -16.55 -7.43
N GLY A 109 9.63 -15.68 -7.78
CA GLY A 109 8.35 -16.08 -8.33
C GLY A 109 7.42 -16.80 -7.35
N LYS A 110 7.70 -16.74 -6.05
CA LYS A 110 6.98 -17.52 -5.03
C LYS A 110 5.56 -16.98 -4.81
N MET A 111 4.58 -17.87 -5.01
CA MET A 111 3.19 -17.62 -4.66
C MET A 111 2.95 -17.53 -3.15
N GLY A 112 1.89 -16.83 -2.74
CA GLY A 112 1.43 -16.78 -1.34
C GLY A 112 2.07 -15.69 -0.48
N LYS A 113 2.89 -14.81 -1.07
CA LYS A 113 3.42 -13.62 -0.38
C LYS A 113 2.40 -12.49 -0.30
N ARG A 114 1.50 -12.43 -1.24
CA ARG A 114 0.39 -11.47 -1.31
C ARG A 114 -0.90 -12.19 -0.94
N PRO A 115 -1.83 -11.58 -0.17
CA PRO A 115 -3.15 -12.16 0.05
C PRO A 115 -4.08 -11.92 -1.15
N ASP A 116 -5.13 -12.72 -1.25
CA ASP A 116 -6.28 -12.40 -2.09
C ASP A 116 -6.94 -11.10 -1.58
N ARG A 117 -7.38 -10.23 -2.49
CA ARG A 117 -7.96 -8.91 -2.15
C ARG A 117 -7.05 -8.11 -1.23
N ALA A 118 -5.80 -7.96 -1.63
CA ALA A 118 -4.70 -7.46 -0.82
C ALA A 118 -4.99 -6.13 -0.12
N CYS A 119 -5.61 -5.16 -0.81
CA CYS A 119 -5.96 -3.88 -0.22
C CYS A 119 -6.88 -4.02 0.99
N ILE A 120 -7.86 -4.93 0.94
CA ILE A 120 -8.78 -5.17 2.06
C ILE A 120 -8.03 -5.82 3.23
N VAL A 121 -7.24 -6.86 2.96
CA VAL A 121 -6.51 -7.59 4.00
C VAL A 121 -5.49 -6.69 4.69
N TYR A 122 -4.68 -5.95 3.92
CA TYR A 122 -3.68 -5.05 4.49
C TYR A 122 -4.32 -3.94 5.34
N SER A 123 -5.40 -3.32 4.85
CA SER A 123 -6.10 -2.30 5.62
C SER A 123 -6.65 -2.82 6.95
N ASN A 124 -7.21 -4.03 6.95
CA ASN A 124 -7.68 -4.67 8.19
C ASN A 124 -6.53 -4.94 9.15
N ARG A 125 -5.35 -5.40 8.67
CA ARG A 125 -4.15 -5.60 9.52
C ARG A 125 -3.60 -4.28 10.06
N ILE A 126 -3.64 -3.20 9.28
CA ILE A 126 -3.28 -1.87 9.76
C ILE A 126 -4.23 -1.41 10.86
N ARG A 127 -5.54 -1.59 10.69
CA ARG A 127 -6.54 -1.27 11.73
C ARG A 127 -6.31 -2.07 13.01
N GLU A 128 -5.98 -3.36 12.90
CA GLU A 128 -5.64 -4.22 14.03
C GLU A 128 -4.37 -3.73 14.76
N ALA A 129 -3.34 -3.32 14.00
CA ALA A 129 -2.06 -2.88 14.55
C ALA A 129 -2.12 -1.47 15.18
N HIS A 130 -2.85 -0.54 14.58
CA HIS A 130 -2.75 0.90 14.87
C HIS A 130 -4.09 1.59 15.16
N GLY A 131 -5.20 0.88 15.10
CA GLY A 131 -6.52 1.47 15.37
C GLY A 131 -6.89 2.58 14.37
N ASP A 132 -7.22 3.74 14.89
CA ASP A 132 -7.62 4.91 14.10
C ASP A 132 -6.39 5.66 13.56
N VAL A 133 -5.89 5.22 12.42
CA VAL A 133 -4.81 5.85 11.65
C VAL A 133 -5.30 6.07 10.22
N PRO A 134 -4.97 7.18 9.54
CA PRO A 134 -5.37 7.38 8.16
C PRO A 134 -4.88 6.26 7.24
N ILE A 135 -5.78 5.67 6.45
CA ILE A 135 -5.48 4.66 5.44
C ILE A 135 -5.95 5.15 4.08
N ILE A 136 -5.02 5.29 3.16
CA ILE A 136 -5.25 5.76 1.80
C ILE A 136 -5.01 4.60 0.83
N LEU A 137 -6.05 4.21 0.10
CA LEU A 137 -5.94 3.21 -0.96
C LEU A 137 -5.51 3.84 -2.27
N GLY A 138 -4.70 3.11 -3.01
CA GLY A 138 -4.31 3.48 -4.37
C GLY A 138 -3.97 2.26 -5.24
N GLY A 139 -3.53 2.54 -6.46
CA GLY A 139 -3.14 1.51 -7.43
C GLY A 139 -4.33 0.89 -8.16
N LEU A 140 -4.02 -0.14 -8.96
CA LEU A 140 -4.97 -0.73 -9.91
C LEU A 140 -6.16 -1.41 -9.22
N GLU A 141 -5.91 -2.21 -8.18
CA GLU A 141 -6.96 -2.93 -7.44
C GLU A 141 -7.98 -1.96 -6.83
N ALA A 142 -7.52 -0.90 -6.19
CA ALA A 142 -8.39 0.14 -5.62
C ALA A 142 -9.17 0.86 -6.72
N SER A 143 -8.52 1.23 -7.82
CA SER A 143 -9.14 1.94 -8.93
C SER A 143 -10.26 1.14 -9.60
N LEU A 144 -10.05 -0.16 -9.83
CA LEU A 144 -11.05 -1.05 -10.45
C LEU A 144 -12.26 -1.28 -9.55
N ARG A 145 -12.08 -1.28 -8.22
CA ARG A 145 -13.11 -1.59 -7.24
C ARG A 145 -13.61 -0.37 -6.46
N ARG A 146 -13.38 0.85 -6.96
CA ARG A 146 -13.80 2.10 -6.31
C ARG A 146 -15.31 2.28 -6.15
N PHE A 147 -16.09 1.61 -7.00
CA PHE A 147 -17.55 1.55 -6.94
C PHE A 147 -18.05 0.17 -6.55
N ALA A 148 -19.36 0.01 -6.39
CA ALA A 148 -19.98 -1.31 -6.34
C ALA A 148 -19.65 -2.04 -7.65
N HIS A 149 -19.24 -3.30 -7.53
CA HIS A 149 -18.73 -4.07 -8.66
C HIS A 149 -19.12 -5.53 -8.56
N TYR A 150 -19.22 -6.19 -9.72
CA TYR A 150 -19.38 -7.63 -9.77
C TYR A 150 -18.03 -8.31 -9.46
N ASP A 151 -18.00 -9.10 -8.40
CA ASP A 151 -16.86 -9.95 -8.04
C ASP A 151 -16.98 -11.30 -8.75
N TYR A 152 -16.21 -11.47 -9.81
CA TYR A 152 -16.21 -12.66 -10.65
C TYR A 152 -15.86 -13.94 -9.87
N TRP A 153 -14.99 -13.87 -8.87
CA TRP A 153 -14.56 -15.05 -8.11
C TRP A 153 -15.65 -15.56 -7.15
N ASP A 154 -16.36 -14.65 -6.51
CA ASP A 154 -17.43 -14.95 -5.55
C ASP A 154 -18.82 -14.97 -6.19
N ASP A 155 -18.93 -14.65 -7.48
CA ASP A 155 -20.19 -14.58 -8.24
C ASP A 155 -21.26 -13.72 -7.55
N LYS A 156 -20.85 -12.51 -7.14
CA LYS A 156 -21.76 -11.57 -6.46
C LYS A 156 -21.36 -10.12 -6.64
N VAL A 157 -22.32 -9.23 -6.42
CA VAL A 157 -22.07 -7.80 -6.33
C VAL A 157 -21.46 -7.47 -4.95
N ARG A 158 -20.31 -6.79 -4.94
CA ARG A 158 -19.67 -6.26 -3.74
C ARG A 158 -19.82 -4.75 -3.69
N ARG A 159 -19.71 -4.20 -2.49
CA ARG A 159 -19.63 -2.76 -2.26
C ARG A 159 -18.30 -2.22 -2.78
N SER A 160 -18.15 -0.89 -2.78
CA SER A 160 -16.85 -0.24 -2.99
C SER A 160 -15.78 -0.84 -2.07
N ILE A 161 -14.58 -1.03 -2.60
CA ILE A 161 -13.42 -1.48 -1.81
C ILE A 161 -13.10 -0.51 -0.66
N LEU A 162 -13.41 0.77 -0.79
CA LEU A 162 -13.26 1.77 0.29
C LEU A 162 -14.05 1.37 1.53
N VAL A 163 -15.28 0.89 1.33
CA VAL A 163 -16.16 0.44 2.42
C VAL A 163 -15.71 -0.90 2.99
N ASP A 164 -15.37 -1.86 2.12
CA ASP A 164 -14.99 -3.21 2.54
C ASP A 164 -13.63 -3.26 3.24
N SER A 165 -12.71 -2.36 2.90
CA SER A 165 -11.40 -2.24 3.52
C SER A 165 -11.38 -1.40 4.81
N ARG A 166 -12.44 -0.62 5.06
CA ARG A 166 -12.48 0.40 6.12
C ARG A 166 -11.36 1.44 5.99
N ALA A 167 -10.91 1.70 4.77
CA ALA A 167 -9.97 2.79 4.51
C ALA A 167 -10.70 4.13 4.52
N ASP A 168 -9.94 5.22 4.66
CA ASP A 168 -10.50 6.56 4.79
C ASP A 168 -10.60 7.27 3.45
N ILE A 169 -9.61 7.08 2.59
CA ILE A 169 -9.50 7.74 1.29
C ILE A 169 -9.15 6.70 0.22
N LEU A 170 -9.67 6.88 -0.98
CA LEU A 170 -9.31 6.12 -2.15
C LEU A 170 -8.90 7.07 -3.27
N THR A 171 -7.68 6.91 -3.77
CA THR A 171 -7.17 7.57 -4.96
C THR A 171 -7.23 6.62 -6.16
N TYR A 172 -7.54 7.14 -7.34
CA TYR A 172 -7.63 6.33 -8.56
C TYR A 172 -7.00 7.02 -9.76
N GLY A 173 -6.63 6.23 -10.77
CA GLY A 173 -5.94 6.73 -11.96
C GLY A 173 -4.49 7.11 -11.67
N ILE A 174 -4.00 8.18 -12.30
CA ILE A 174 -2.65 8.73 -12.13
C ILE A 174 -2.59 9.49 -10.80
N GLY A 175 -1.87 8.91 -9.81
CA GLY A 175 -1.95 9.32 -8.41
C GLY A 175 -0.99 10.43 -7.97
N GLU A 176 0.01 10.83 -8.79
CA GLU A 176 1.13 11.66 -8.36
C GLU A 176 0.70 13.04 -7.84
N LYS A 177 -0.15 13.74 -8.59
CA LYS A 177 -0.66 15.06 -8.17
C LYS A 177 -1.60 14.96 -6.98
N ILE A 178 -2.42 13.90 -6.96
CA ILE A 178 -3.40 13.68 -5.90
C ILE A 178 -2.68 13.38 -4.59
N ILE A 179 -1.69 12.49 -4.60
CA ILE A 179 -0.98 12.11 -3.36
C ILE A 179 -0.16 13.27 -2.79
N ALA A 180 0.49 14.06 -3.63
CA ALA A 180 1.21 15.25 -3.20
C ALA A 180 0.27 16.23 -2.49
N ARG A 181 -0.90 16.53 -3.11
CA ARG A 181 -1.90 17.43 -2.51
C ARG A 181 -2.48 16.88 -1.22
N LEU A 182 -2.76 15.59 -1.18
CA LEU A 182 -3.30 14.90 0.00
C LEU A 182 -2.31 14.95 1.16
N ALA A 183 -1.03 14.70 0.89
CA ALA A 183 0.03 14.79 1.88
C ALA A 183 0.14 16.19 2.49
N GLU A 184 0.08 17.24 1.66
CA GLU A 184 0.08 18.64 2.11
C GLU A 184 -1.13 18.95 3.03
N LEU A 185 -2.32 18.44 2.69
CA LEU A 185 -3.52 18.67 3.49
C LEU A 185 -3.43 17.97 4.85
N LEU A 186 -2.98 16.72 4.86
CA LEU A 186 -2.75 15.97 6.09
C LEU A 186 -1.68 16.62 6.98
N ASP A 187 -0.59 17.10 6.38
CA ASP A 187 0.51 17.76 7.08
C ASP A 187 0.05 19.08 7.75
N ARG A 188 -0.88 19.79 7.11
CA ARG A 188 -1.53 20.99 7.69
C ARG A 188 -2.59 20.66 8.77
N GLY A 189 -2.75 19.37 9.10
CA GLY A 189 -3.73 18.94 10.10
C GLY A 189 -5.19 18.98 9.64
N VAL A 190 -5.44 18.99 8.32
CA VAL A 190 -6.82 18.89 7.81
C VAL A 190 -7.38 17.52 8.17
N PRO A 191 -8.51 17.43 8.87
CA PRO A 191 -9.11 16.16 9.22
C PRO A 191 -9.45 15.33 7.97
N VAL A 192 -9.14 14.04 7.97
CA VAL A 192 -9.38 13.13 6.84
C VAL A 192 -10.82 13.21 6.30
N LYS A 193 -11.79 13.37 7.19
CA LYS A 193 -13.23 13.50 6.83
C LYS A 193 -13.57 14.78 6.07
N LYS A 194 -12.64 15.74 5.96
CA LYS A 194 -12.82 17.00 5.25
C LYS A 194 -12.01 17.08 3.95
N ILE A 195 -11.26 16.01 3.67
CA ILE A 195 -10.51 15.82 2.43
C ILE A 195 -11.37 15.04 1.42
#